data_f4f04c84c47abfd391b41d980af211f3
#
_entry.id   f4f04c84c47abfd391b41d980af211f3
#
_cell.length_a   1.000
_cell.length_b   1.000
_cell.length_c   1.000
_cell.angle_alpha   90.00
_cell.angle_beta   90.00
_cell.angle_gamma   90.00
#
_symmetry.space_group_name_H-M   'P 1'
#
loop_
_entity.id
_entity.type
_entity.pdbx_description
1 polymer ?
#
loop_
_entity_poly.entity_id
_entity_poly.type
_entity_poly.pdbx_seq_one_letter_code
_entity_poly.pdbx_strand_id
1 'polypeptide(L)'
;VNRMLPLLGFLVVAALFGFGIYWTVQHNPREVPSPLIGKPAPAFSLPQLDQPARHVTRDQLLGKPYVLNVFGSWCAECVHEHPVLMAQAQRLGVPLIGYNYNDAPADATAWLARLGNPYAVVLADETGQTAIDFGVYGAPESFLIDAYGVIRYKHIGVLTPDVINDELLPAIAALPRGTP
;
A
#
# COMPACT_ATOMS: atom_id res chain seq x y z
N VAL A 1 3.71 -51.90 28.07
CA VAL A 1 3.83 -50.72 27.18
C VAL A 1 3.00 -49.61 27.78
N ASN A 2 3.64 -48.52 28.23
CA ASN A 2 2.97 -47.37 28.89
C ASN A 2 1.96 -46.73 27.93
N ARG A 3 0.67 -47.00 28.14
CA ARG A 3 -0.45 -46.38 27.37
C ARG A 3 -0.48 -44.84 27.45
N MET A 4 0.25 -44.28 28.42
CA MET A 4 0.37 -42.84 28.63
C MET A 4 1.35 -42.13 27.64
N LEU A 5 2.30 -42.90 27.08
CA LEU A 5 3.34 -42.33 26.20
C LEU A 5 2.77 -41.66 24.91
N PRO A 6 1.84 -42.35 24.19
CA PRO A 6 1.23 -41.70 23.01
C PRO A 6 0.34 -40.51 23.38
N LEU A 7 -0.33 -40.53 24.53
CA LEU A 7 -1.12 -39.39 25.01
C LEU A 7 -0.23 -38.20 25.33
N LEU A 8 0.91 -38.44 26.00
CA LEU A 8 1.88 -37.38 26.31
C LEU A 8 2.46 -36.76 24.99
N GLY A 9 2.80 -37.60 24.02
CA GLY A 9 3.26 -37.15 22.70
C GLY A 9 2.22 -36.30 21.99
N PHE A 10 0.96 -36.69 22.01
CA PHE A 10 -0.13 -35.92 21.43
C PHE A 10 -0.30 -34.55 22.10
N LEU A 11 -0.26 -34.51 23.45
CA LEU A 11 -0.39 -33.25 24.20
C LEU A 11 0.77 -32.27 23.91
N VAL A 12 1.99 -32.77 23.78
CA VAL A 12 3.15 -31.96 23.41
C VAL A 12 2.99 -31.37 22.01
N VAL A 13 2.58 -32.19 21.04
CA VAL A 13 2.33 -31.71 19.67
C VAL A 13 1.20 -30.68 19.65
N ALA A 14 0.08 -30.96 20.33
CA ALA A 14 -1.04 -30.03 20.41
C ALA A 14 -0.63 -28.68 21.06
N ALA A 15 0.20 -28.71 22.12
CA ALA A 15 0.72 -27.51 22.76
C ALA A 15 1.65 -26.70 21.83
N LEU A 16 2.51 -27.37 21.06
CA LEU A 16 3.38 -26.72 20.07
C LEU A 16 2.57 -26.06 18.95
N PHE A 17 1.55 -26.74 18.42
CA PHE A 17 0.67 -26.15 17.43
C PHE A 17 -0.14 -24.97 17.96
N GLY A 18 -0.71 -25.12 19.16
CA GLY A 18 -1.44 -24.04 19.84
C GLY A 18 -0.55 -22.81 20.09
N PHE A 19 0.68 -23.02 20.53
CA PHE A 19 1.66 -21.95 20.70
C PHE A 19 2.05 -21.31 19.36
N GLY A 20 2.26 -22.12 18.31
CA GLY A 20 2.57 -21.62 16.97
C GLY A 20 1.44 -20.76 16.39
N ILE A 21 0.19 -21.20 16.54
CA ILE A 21 -1.00 -20.43 16.11
C ILE A 21 -1.10 -19.13 16.91
N TYR A 22 -0.99 -19.21 18.25
CA TYR A 22 -1.03 -18.04 19.12
C TYR A 22 0.06 -17.01 18.73
N TRP A 23 1.29 -17.49 18.50
CA TRP A 23 2.41 -16.64 18.09
C TRP A 23 2.16 -15.97 16.74
N THR A 24 1.66 -16.71 15.76
CA THR A 24 1.35 -16.21 14.41
C THR A 24 0.23 -15.16 14.42
N VAL A 25 -0.77 -15.34 15.29
CA VAL A 25 -1.87 -14.35 15.44
C VAL A 25 -1.39 -13.05 16.09
N GLN A 26 -0.43 -13.15 17.03
CA GLN A 26 0.11 -11.98 17.72
C GLN A 26 1.19 -11.23 16.92
N HIS A 27 1.87 -11.93 16.01
CA HIS A 27 2.91 -11.36 15.16
C HIS A 27 2.42 -11.43 13.71
N ASN A 28 2.02 -10.29 13.18
CA ASN A 28 1.54 -10.21 11.80
C ASN A 28 2.68 -10.61 10.83
N PRO A 29 2.70 -11.83 10.25
CA PRO A 29 3.80 -12.28 9.40
C PRO A 29 3.86 -11.51 8.05
N ARG A 30 2.88 -10.62 7.80
CA ARG A 30 2.84 -9.76 6.61
C ARG A 30 3.62 -8.47 6.77
N GLU A 31 4.07 -8.14 7.99
CA GLU A 31 4.96 -7.01 8.25
C GLU A 31 6.42 -7.35 7.97
N VAL A 32 6.72 -7.81 6.76
CA VAL A 32 8.12 -7.81 6.31
C VAL A 32 8.44 -6.36 5.95
N PRO A 33 9.36 -5.70 6.68
CA PRO A 33 9.77 -4.34 6.33
C PRO A 33 10.21 -4.31 4.88
N SER A 34 9.58 -3.47 4.07
CA SER A 34 9.97 -3.36 2.66
C SER A 34 11.44 -2.97 2.58
N PRO A 35 12.26 -3.69 1.80
CA PRO A 35 13.67 -3.36 1.60
C PRO A 35 13.87 -1.99 0.93
N LEU A 36 12.79 -1.36 0.47
CA LEU A 36 12.78 -0.04 -0.17
C LEU A 36 12.59 1.11 0.83
N ILE A 37 12.23 0.84 2.09
CA ILE A 37 12.15 1.91 3.11
C ILE A 37 13.54 2.54 3.30
N GLY A 38 13.59 3.87 3.24
CA GLY A 38 14.83 4.64 3.29
C GLY A 38 15.59 4.74 1.96
N LYS A 39 15.06 4.14 0.89
CA LYS A 39 15.66 4.21 -0.45
C LYS A 39 14.83 5.12 -1.37
N PRO A 40 15.46 5.68 -2.42
CA PRO A 40 14.73 6.39 -3.46
C PRO A 40 13.65 5.49 -4.08
N ALA A 41 12.47 6.06 -4.30
CA ALA A 41 11.42 5.41 -5.08
C ALA A 41 11.96 5.07 -6.48
N PRO A 42 11.60 3.92 -7.05
CA PRO A 42 11.99 3.56 -8.41
C PRO A 42 11.64 4.65 -9.41
N ALA A 43 12.47 4.79 -10.45
CA ALA A 43 12.16 5.67 -11.55
C ALA A 43 11.01 5.10 -12.37
N PHE A 44 10.08 5.97 -12.77
CA PHE A 44 8.97 5.59 -13.66
C PHE A 44 8.62 6.74 -14.61
N SER A 45 7.92 6.38 -15.68
CA SER A 45 7.25 7.30 -16.60
C SER A 45 5.95 6.64 -17.02
N LEU A 46 4.86 6.99 -16.36
CA LEU A 46 3.55 6.36 -16.57
C LEU A 46 2.55 7.34 -17.14
N PRO A 47 1.66 6.90 -18.05
CA PRO A 47 0.59 7.72 -18.55
C PRO A 47 -0.38 8.09 -17.43
N GLN A 48 -0.90 9.31 -17.49
CA GLN A 48 -1.97 9.75 -16.62
C GLN A 48 -3.31 9.17 -17.11
N LEU A 49 -4.11 8.60 -16.21
CA LEU A 49 -5.32 7.85 -16.58
C LEU A 49 -6.32 8.68 -17.40
N ASP A 50 -6.56 9.92 -17.00
CA ASP A 50 -7.49 10.86 -17.67
C ASP A 50 -6.87 11.61 -18.85
N GLN A 51 -5.55 11.59 -19.00
CA GLN A 51 -4.80 12.22 -20.07
C GLN A 51 -3.66 11.29 -20.55
N PRO A 52 -3.95 10.21 -21.31
CA PRO A 52 -2.96 9.18 -21.64
C PRO A 52 -1.75 9.66 -22.43
N ALA A 53 -1.88 10.78 -23.17
CA ALA A 53 -0.78 11.41 -23.87
C ALA A 53 0.21 12.12 -22.93
N ARG A 54 -0.20 12.40 -21.68
CA ARG A 54 0.62 13.01 -20.65
C ARG A 54 1.21 11.95 -19.76
N HIS A 55 2.52 11.86 -19.76
CA HIS A 55 3.25 11.00 -18.83
C HIS A 55 3.63 11.77 -17.56
N VAL A 56 3.54 11.10 -16.44
CA VAL A 56 4.04 11.60 -15.14
C VAL A 56 5.26 10.77 -14.78
N THR A 57 6.35 11.46 -14.48
CA THR A 57 7.59 10.82 -14.03
C THR A 57 7.77 10.98 -12.53
N ARG A 58 8.56 10.10 -11.91
CA ARG A 58 8.95 10.23 -10.51
C ARG A 58 9.51 11.64 -10.21
N ASP A 59 10.37 12.14 -11.09
CA ASP A 59 11.07 13.41 -10.88
C ASP A 59 10.14 14.63 -10.89
N GLN A 60 9.01 14.54 -11.57
CA GLN A 60 7.96 15.56 -11.53
C GLN A 60 7.17 15.59 -10.22
N LEU A 61 7.24 14.53 -9.42
CA LEU A 61 6.63 14.44 -8.10
C LEU A 61 7.57 14.85 -6.97
N LEU A 62 8.84 15.15 -7.26
CA LEU A 62 9.79 15.66 -6.26
C LEU A 62 9.40 17.08 -5.77
N GLY A 63 9.94 17.46 -4.61
CA GLY A 63 9.72 18.78 -4.00
C GLY A 63 8.57 18.82 -3.01
N LYS A 64 7.67 17.85 -3.03
CA LYS A 64 6.58 17.71 -2.03
C LYS A 64 6.38 16.24 -1.68
N PRO A 65 6.13 15.92 -0.40
CA PRO A 65 5.77 14.57 -0.02
C PRO A 65 4.41 14.18 -0.61
N TYR A 66 4.20 12.89 -0.84
CA TYR A 66 2.94 12.36 -1.34
C TYR A 66 2.71 10.92 -0.86
N VAL A 67 1.46 10.51 -0.85
CA VAL A 67 1.06 9.11 -0.67
C VAL A 67 0.74 8.53 -2.04
N LEU A 68 1.38 7.41 -2.38
CA LEU A 68 1.08 6.61 -3.56
C LEU A 68 0.25 5.40 -3.11
N ASN A 69 -1.01 5.32 -3.56
CA ASN A 69 -1.92 4.22 -3.24
C ASN A 69 -2.13 3.36 -4.47
N VAL A 70 -1.79 2.08 -4.35
CA VAL A 70 -1.92 1.06 -5.40
C VAL A 70 -3.32 0.50 -5.37
N PHE A 71 -4.02 0.57 -6.49
CA PHE A 71 -5.37 0.03 -6.63
C PHE A 71 -5.61 -0.60 -7.99
N GLY A 72 -6.67 -1.38 -8.12
CA GLY A 72 -7.17 -1.89 -9.40
C GLY A 72 -8.69 -2.03 -9.36
N SER A 73 -9.36 -1.90 -10.50
CA SER A 73 -10.82 -2.08 -10.61
C SER A 73 -11.27 -3.50 -10.25
N TRP A 74 -10.37 -4.48 -10.43
CA TRP A 74 -10.52 -5.89 -10.11
C TRP A 74 -10.34 -6.21 -8.62
N CYS A 75 -9.85 -5.26 -7.82
CA CYS A 75 -9.44 -5.48 -6.44
C CYS A 75 -10.64 -5.32 -5.48
N ALA A 76 -11.09 -6.41 -4.86
CA ALA A 76 -12.21 -6.39 -3.92
C ALA A 76 -11.91 -5.57 -2.65
N GLU A 77 -10.70 -5.70 -2.09
CA GLU A 77 -10.30 -4.97 -0.89
C GLU A 77 -10.16 -3.47 -1.16
N CYS A 78 -9.83 -3.07 -2.41
CA CYS A 78 -9.81 -1.66 -2.80
C CYS A 78 -11.21 -1.02 -2.76
N VAL A 79 -12.27 -1.81 -2.98
CA VAL A 79 -13.66 -1.33 -2.83
C VAL A 79 -13.95 -0.98 -1.37
N HIS A 80 -13.40 -1.75 -0.43
CA HIS A 80 -13.57 -1.49 1.02
C HIS A 80 -12.73 -0.29 1.49
N GLU A 81 -11.54 -0.11 0.94
CA GLU A 81 -10.65 1.02 1.24
C GLU A 81 -11.19 2.36 0.70
N HIS A 82 -11.78 2.34 -0.48
CA HIS A 82 -12.10 3.53 -1.25
C HIS A 82 -12.96 4.57 -0.53
N PRO A 83 -14.04 4.21 0.21
CA PRO A 83 -14.81 5.17 0.99
C PRO A 83 -13.97 5.87 2.08
N VAL A 84 -12.99 5.17 2.65
CA VAL A 84 -12.07 5.75 3.64
C VAL A 84 -11.17 6.77 2.98
N LEU A 85 -10.60 6.47 1.81
CA LEU A 85 -9.79 7.41 1.05
C LEU A 85 -10.60 8.63 0.62
N MET A 86 -11.84 8.46 0.14
CA MET A 86 -12.74 9.56 -0.19
C MET A 86 -12.99 10.50 0.98
N ALA A 87 -13.14 9.96 2.19
CA ALA A 87 -13.38 10.76 3.39
C ALA A 87 -12.11 11.39 3.98
N GLN A 88 -10.95 10.78 3.79
CA GLN A 88 -9.72 11.12 4.53
C GLN A 88 -8.64 11.78 3.66
N ALA A 89 -8.73 11.73 2.32
CA ALA A 89 -7.67 12.21 1.44
C ALA A 89 -7.22 13.65 1.74
N GLN A 90 -8.15 14.56 1.99
CA GLN A 90 -7.85 15.96 2.32
C GLN A 90 -7.16 16.11 3.68
N ARG A 91 -7.46 15.21 4.63
CA ARG A 91 -6.91 15.24 5.98
C ARG A 91 -5.44 14.80 6.03
N LEU A 92 -4.97 14.06 5.02
CA LEU A 92 -3.57 13.66 4.93
C LEU A 92 -2.61 14.86 4.87
N GLY A 93 -3.06 16.01 4.35
CA GLY A 93 -2.22 17.20 4.20
C GLY A 93 -1.12 17.06 3.15
N VAL A 94 -1.08 15.94 2.44
CA VAL A 94 -0.20 15.64 1.31
C VAL A 94 -1.02 15.08 0.15
N PRO A 95 -0.61 15.28 -1.12
CA PRO A 95 -1.31 14.70 -2.25
C PRO A 95 -1.44 13.18 -2.15
N LEU A 96 -2.64 12.66 -2.44
CA LEU A 96 -2.88 11.25 -2.65
C LEU A 96 -2.81 10.97 -4.16
N ILE A 97 -1.86 10.14 -4.57
CA ILE A 97 -1.63 9.74 -5.96
C ILE A 97 -2.17 8.32 -6.14
N GLY A 98 -3.08 8.13 -7.09
CA GLY A 98 -3.56 6.81 -7.46
C GLY A 98 -2.55 6.11 -8.37
N TYR A 99 -2.23 4.87 -8.06
CA TYR A 99 -1.42 4.00 -8.90
C TYR A 99 -2.29 2.82 -9.33
N ASN A 100 -2.83 2.93 -10.55
CA ASN A 100 -3.65 1.88 -11.14
C ASN A 100 -2.76 0.76 -11.66
N TYR A 101 -2.87 -0.40 -11.03
CA TYR A 101 -1.95 -1.53 -11.17
C TYR A 101 -2.60 -2.69 -11.93
N ASN A 102 -1.95 -3.13 -13.00
CA ASN A 102 -2.34 -4.31 -13.80
C ASN A 102 -3.85 -4.31 -14.11
N ASP A 103 -4.31 -3.21 -14.70
CA ASP A 103 -5.72 -2.92 -14.89
C ASP A 103 -5.93 -2.15 -16.19
N ALA A 104 -6.98 -2.45 -16.92
CA ALA A 104 -7.28 -1.73 -18.15
C ALA A 104 -7.70 -0.28 -17.84
N PRO A 105 -7.15 0.74 -18.50
CA PRO A 105 -7.47 2.13 -18.23
C PRO A 105 -8.97 2.45 -18.31
N ALA A 106 -9.71 1.78 -19.20
CA ALA A 106 -11.15 1.95 -19.34
C ALA A 106 -11.90 1.46 -18.09
N ASP A 107 -11.48 0.32 -17.51
CA ASP A 107 -12.10 -0.27 -16.33
C ASP A 107 -11.82 0.57 -15.09
N ALA A 108 -10.56 1.03 -14.92
CA ALA A 108 -10.18 1.95 -13.86
C ALA A 108 -10.97 3.27 -13.94
N THR A 109 -11.14 3.82 -15.15
CA THR A 109 -11.92 5.04 -15.36
C THR A 109 -13.38 4.85 -15.00
N ALA A 110 -14.00 3.75 -15.43
CA ALA A 110 -15.38 3.42 -15.09
C ALA A 110 -15.56 3.20 -13.58
N TRP A 111 -14.57 2.55 -12.94
CA TRP A 111 -14.56 2.31 -11.50
C TRP A 111 -14.53 3.62 -10.70
N LEU A 112 -13.62 4.54 -11.03
CA LEU A 112 -13.50 5.85 -10.41
C LEU A 112 -14.72 6.74 -10.70
N ALA A 113 -15.30 6.69 -11.90
CA ALA A 113 -16.51 7.43 -12.23
C ALA A 113 -17.70 6.99 -11.38
N ARG A 114 -17.78 5.70 -11.02
CA ARG A 114 -18.85 5.15 -10.18
C ARG A 114 -18.67 5.44 -8.69
N LEU A 115 -17.44 5.35 -8.16
CA LEU A 115 -17.17 5.42 -6.72
C LEU A 115 -16.62 6.78 -6.26
N GLY A 116 -16.31 7.68 -7.19
CA GLY A 116 -15.64 8.95 -6.92
C GLY A 116 -14.12 8.83 -7.11
N ASN A 117 -13.43 9.96 -7.12
CA ASN A 117 -11.98 10.00 -7.29
C ASN A 117 -11.32 10.82 -6.17
N PRO A 118 -10.63 10.18 -5.19
CA PRO A 118 -9.92 10.86 -4.12
C PRO A 118 -8.51 11.32 -4.52
N TYR A 119 -8.03 10.96 -5.70
CA TYR A 119 -6.64 11.13 -6.12
C TYR A 119 -6.41 12.48 -6.81
N ALA A 120 -5.27 13.10 -6.51
CA ALA A 120 -4.81 14.31 -7.19
C ALA A 120 -4.41 14.03 -8.65
N VAL A 121 -3.86 12.85 -8.90
CA VAL A 121 -3.55 12.30 -10.22
C VAL A 121 -3.58 10.78 -10.14
N VAL A 122 -3.94 10.12 -11.23
CA VAL A 122 -3.91 8.66 -11.34
C VAL A 122 -2.91 8.26 -12.42
N LEU A 123 -1.96 7.42 -12.05
CA LEU A 123 -0.96 6.82 -12.92
C LEU A 123 -1.46 5.45 -13.38
N ALA A 124 -1.39 5.17 -14.67
CA ALA A 124 -1.84 3.90 -15.24
C ALA A 124 -0.63 3.00 -15.56
N ASP A 125 -0.48 1.91 -14.83
CA ASP A 125 0.47 0.82 -15.13
C ASP A 125 -0.32 -0.41 -15.58
N GLU A 126 -0.81 -0.38 -16.83
CA GLU A 126 -1.67 -1.42 -17.40
C GLU A 126 -1.01 -2.80 -17.35
N THR A 127 0.31 -2.85 -17.52
CA THR A 127 1.07 -4.11 -17.50
C THR A 127 1.55 -4.55 -16.12
N GLY A 128 1.51 -3.65 -15.14
CA GLY A 128 2.04 -3.89 -13.79
C GLY A 128 3.57 -3.96 -13.73
N GLN A 129 4.28 -3.59 -14.81
CA GLN A 129 5.72 -3.74 -14.88
C GLN A 129 6.47 -2.83 -13.89
N THR A 130 6.02 -1.59 -13.73
CA THR A 130 6.63 -0.64 -12.78
C THR A 130 6.37 -1.05 -11.33
N ALA A 131 5.25 -1.70 -11.06
CA ALA A 131 4.90 -2.20 -9.73
C ALA A 131 5.93 -3.22 -9.19
N ILE A 132 6.58 -3.98 -10.08
CA ILE A 132 7.65 -4.92 -9.72
C ILE A 132 8.82 -4.18 -9.06
N ASP A 133 9.22 -3.05 -9.61
CA ASP A 133 10.32 -2.24 -9.08
C ASP A 133 9.98 -1.66 -7.70
N PHE A 134 8.70 -1.32 -7.47
CA PHE A 134 8.18 -0.90 -6.16
C PHE A 134 8.03 -2.06 -5.17
N GLY A 135 8.25 -3.30 -5.60
CA GLY A 135 8.01 -4.48 -4.78
C GLY A 135 6.57 -4.58 -4.32
N VAL A 136 5.62 -4.25 -5.22
CA VAL A 136 4.18 -4.41 -4.99
C VAL A 136 3.86 -5.90 -5.04
N TYR A 137 3.20 -6.41 -4.00
CA TYR A 137 2.74 -7.80 -3.94
C TYR A 137 1.31 -7.95 -4.44
N GLY A 138 0.55 -6.84 -4.42
CA GLY A 138 -0.85 -6.81 -4.82
C GLY A 138 -1.49 -5.45 -4.54
N ALA A 139 -2.82 -5.42 -4.56
CA ALA A 139 -3.59 -4.24 -4.20
C ALA A 139 -4.61 -4.60 -3.09
N PRO A 140 -4.85 -3.68 -2.13
CA PRO A 140 -4.26 -2.36 -2.03
C PRO A 140 -2.89 -2.38 -1.31
N GLU A 141 -2.00 -1.48 -1.69
CA GLU A 141 -0.78 -1.13 -0.98
C GLU A 141 -0.59 0.38 -1.01
N SER A 142 0.06 0.95 0.00
CA SER A 142 0.30 2.39 0.05
C SER A 142 1.74 2.71 0.45
N PHE A 143 2.30 3.72 -0.19
CA PHE A 143 3.65 4.21 0.06
C PHE A 143 3.61 5.69 0.44
N LEU A 144 4.30 6.07 1.50
CA LEU A 144 4.60 7.46 1.78
C LEU A 144 5.99 7.79 1.24
N ILE A 145 6.05 8.78 0.37
CA ILE A 145 7.28 9.22 -0.28
C ILE A 145 7.51 10.69 0.10
N ASP A 146 8.74 10.99 0.56
CA ASP A 146 9.08 12.35 0.97
C ASP A 146 9.40 13.27 -0.22
N ALA A 147 9.68 14.55 0.08
CA ALA A 147 9.99 15.56 -0.93
C ALA A 147 11.27 15.26 -1.75
N TYR A 148 12.15 14.39 -1.23
CA TYR A 148 13.37 13.95 -1.91
C TYR A 148 13.15 12.69 -2.74
N GLY A 149 11.93 12.15 -2.77
CA GLY A 149 11.58 10.92 -3.48
C GLY A 149 11.98 9.66 -2.73
N VAL A 150 12.24 9.73 -1.42
CA VAL A 150 12.60 8.57 -0.59
C VAL A 150 11.34 7.96 0.03
N ILE A 151 11.21 6.64 -0.08
CA ILE A 151 10.12 5.88 0.56
C ILE A 151 10.34 5.87 2.07
N ARG A 152 9.40 6.42 2.84
CA ARG A 152 9.46 6.52 4.30
C ARG A 152 8.55 5.55 5.03
N TYR A 153 7.49 5.10 4.37
CA TYR A 153 6.54 4.15 4.94
C TYR A 153 5.92 3.33 3.82
N LYS A 154 5.59 2.08 4.11
CA LYS A 154 4.82 1.18 3.25
C LYS A 154 3.78 0.47 4.09
N HIS A 155 2.54 0.46 3.63
CA HIS A 155 1.45 -0.34 4.19
C HIS A 155 0.97 -1.35 3.15
N ILE A 156 0.77 -2.60 3.58
CA ILE A 156 0.27 -3.69 2.75
C ILE A 156 -1.13 -4.04 3.25
N GLY A 157 -2.13 -3.81 2.43
CA GLY A 157 -3.54 -4.02 2.75
C GLY A 157 -4.33 -2.71 2.82
N VAL A 158 -5.55 -2.80 3.33
CA VAL A 158 -6.52 -1.70 3.39
C VAL A 158 -6.07 -0.60 4.34
N LEU A 159 -6.03 0.64 3.89
CA LEU A 159 -5.90 1.81 4.76
C LEU A 159 -7.21 2.02 5.52
N THR A 160 -7.32 1.40 6.69
CA THR A 160 -8.44 1.66 7.61
C THR A 160 -8.29 3.03 8.27
N PRO A 161 -9.36 3.59 8.88
CA PRO A 161 -9.24 4.81 9.68
C PRO A 161 -8.18 4.71 10.79
N ASP A 162 -8.03 3.54 11.41
CA ASP A 162 -7.04 3.30 12.47
C ASP A 162 -5.62 3.33 11.90
N VAL A 163 -5.36 2.63 10.79
CA VAL A 163 -4.04 2.67 10.10
C VAL A 163 -3.68 4.11 9.69
N ILE A 164 -4.65 4.87 9.17
CA ILE A 164 -4.42 6.27 8.82
C ILE A 164 -4.06 7.09 10.07
N ASN A 165 -4.80 6.94 11.17
CA ASN A 165 -4.61 7.73 12.37
C ASN A 165 -3.33 7.34 13.14
N ASP A 166 -3.07 6.04 13.27
CA ASP A 166 -2.07 5.52 14.20
C ASP A 166 -0.71 5.31 13.51
N GLU A 167 -0.68 5.20 12.17
CA GLU A 167 0.55 4.93 11.44
C GLU A 167 0.84 5.99 10.37
N LEU A 168 -0.07 6.23 9.40
CA LEU A 168 0.20 7.06 8.24
C LEU A 168 0.35 8.54 8.61
N LEU A 169 -0.56 9.11 9.40
CA LEU A 169 -0.48 10.51 9.83
C LEU A 169 0.75 10.79 10.71
N PRO A 170 1.11 9.93 11.69
CA PRO A 170 2.39 10.06 12.40
C PRO A 170 3.60 9.98 11.47
N ALA A 171 3.60 9.07 10.49
CA ALA A 171 4.69 8.97 9.52
C ALA A 171 4.81 10.23 8.66
N ILE A 172 3.69 10.83 8.23
CA ILE A 172 3.68 12.11 7.51
C ILE A 172 4.23 13.24 8.40
N ALA A 173 3.82 13.29 9.67
CA ALA A 173 4.29 14.29 10.62
C ALA A 173 5.79 14.20 10.93
N ALA A 174 6.36 12.98 10.83
CA ALA A 174 7.78 12.70 11.05
C ALA A 174 8.66 12.96 9.82
N LEU A 175 8.09 13.36 8.68
CA LEU A 175 8.87 13.65 7.47
C LEU A 175 9.86 14.80 7.71
N PRO A 176 11.05 14.74 7.07
CA PRO A 176 12.00 15.84 7.13
C PRO A 176 11.37 17.16 6.66
N ARG A 177 11.42 18.18 7.50
CA ARG A 177 11.00 19.55 7.14
C ARG A 177 12.13 20.20 6.38
N GLY A 178 12.03 20.26 5.08
CA GLY A 178 13.01 20.93 4.23
C GLY A 178 12.53 20.93 2.79
N THR A 179 12.73 22.07 2.12
CA THR A 179 12.71 22.10 0.64
C THR A 179 14.00 21.46 0.14
N PRO A 180 13.97 20.67 -0.94
CA PRO A 180 15.18 20.15 -1.59
C PRO A 180 16.06 21.27 -2.11
#